data_22cb44d1ee5c8fee750ad7891dac8944
#
_entry.id   22cb44d1ee5c8fee750ad7891dac8944
#
_cell.length_a   1.000
_cell.length_b   1.000
_cell.length_c   1.000
_cell.angle_alpha   90.00
_cell.angle_beta   90.00
_cell.angle_gamma   90.00
#
_symmetry.space_group_name_H-M   'P 1'
#
loop_
_entity.id
_entity.type
_entity.pdbx_description
1 polymer ?
#
loop_
_entity_poly.entity_id
_entity_poly.type
_entity_poly.pdbx_seq_one_letter_code
_entity_poly.pdbx_strand_id
1 'polypeptide(L)'
;MWIMTALGFFSIVQKPGDALKRQVTVRARVKADLLALKAQALPEMGDIHAHEGTDYAYRATAPQHCVARALGSLVMDITYDNFKNEVFRTQGHARAHTYGEVWNALYRLQTPPAAGRFGAYGQETTAWAGAGHARALPQADAYGGLVLDGQQRVLLREPAGHFGGYVWTFAKGRPNPGETPAQAALREVAEETGVHATVVGHLPYAYAGSTGTTAFCVMHDTGQRSAWDGETTAIRWASIQEAEELVGQTTVPAGRQRDLQVLADLGCWLQDHPDLGGA
;
A
#
# COMPACT_ATOMS: atom_id res chain seq x y z
N MET A 1 -22.11 -11.04 2.76
CA MET A 1 -20.77 -11.32 3.30
C MET A 1 -19.74 -10.83 2.30
N TRP A 2 -18.71 -10.15 2.73
CA TRP A 2 -17.56 -9.77 1.90
C TRP A 2 -16.36 -10.62 2.29
N ILE A 3 -15.63 -11.09 1.30
CA ILE A 3 -14.44 -11.93 1.49
C ILE A 3 -13.35 -11.47 0.55
N MET A 4 -12.17 -11.23 1.11
CA MET A 4 -10.95 -10.94 0.39
C MET A 4 -10.02 -12.15 0.50
N THR A 5 -9.57 -12.65 -0.64
CA THR A 5 -8.66 -13.80 -0.72
C THR A 5 -7.53 -13.50 -1.71
N ALA A 6 -6.52 -14.35 -1.75
CA ALA A 6 -5.48 -14.30 -2.78
C ALA A 6 -6.04 -14.58 -4.20
N LEU A 7 -7.26 -15.08 -4.34
CA LEU A 7 -7.92 -15.30 -5.64
C LEU A 7 -8.75 -14.09 -6.10
N GLY A 8 -9.21 -13.23 -5.18
CA GLY A 8 -10.05 -12.10 -5.52
C GLY A 8 -10.89 -11.58 -4.37
N PHE A 9 -11.72 -10.58 -4.69
CA PHE A 9 -12.70 -10.00 -3.78
C PHE A 9 -14.11 -10.43 -4.16
N PHE A 10 -14.83 -11.02 -3.20
CA PHE A 10 -16.15 -11.59 -3.42
C PHE A 10 -17.18 -10.98 -2.48
N SER A 11 -18.39 -10.76 -3.00
CA SER A 11 -19.59 -10.48 -2.22
C SER A 11 -20.55 -11.66 -2.37
N ILE A 12 -20.84 -12.34 -1.27
CA ILE A 12 -21.74 -13.49 -1.25
C ILE A 12 -23.02 -13.10 -0.55
N VAL A 13 -24.13 -13.28 -1.25
CA VAL A 13 -25.46 -12.91 -0.77
C VAL A 13 -26.49 -13.99 -1.15
N GLN A 14 -27.62 -14.00 -0.44
CA GLN A 14 -28.79 -14.76 -0.83
C GLN A 14 -29.79 -13.82 -1.50
N LYS A 15 -30.04 -14.00 -2.78
CA LYS A 15 -31.01 -13.22 -3.55
C LYS A 15 -32.42 -13.82 -3.39
N PRO A 16 -33.51 -13.05 -3.68
CA PRO A 16 -34.84 -13.61 -3.74
C PRO A 16 -34.88 -14.86 -4.63
N GLY A 17 -35.41 -15.96 -4.13
CA GLY A 17 -35.44 -17.25 -4.81
C GLY A 17 -34.23 -18.16 -4.59
N ASP A 18 -33.08 -17.65 -4.14
CA ASP A 18 -31.90 -18.47 -3.84
C ASP A 18 -32.15 -19.45 -2.69
N ALA A 19 -32.87 -19.01 -1.65
CA ALA A 19 -33.18 -19.84 -0.48
C ALA A 19 -33.92 -21.12 -0.86
N LEU A 20 -34.90 -21.02 -1.76
CA LEU A 20 -35.70 -22.18 -2.23
C LEU A 20 -34.81 -23.21 -2.97
N LYS A 21 -33.78 -22.76 -3.64
CA LYS A 21 -32.82 -23.59 -4.38
C LYS A 21 -31.61 -24.00 -3.55
N ARG A 22 -31.55 -23.60 -2.27
CA ARG A 22 -30.40 -23.81 -1.38
C ARG A 22 -29.07 -23.35 -2.03
N GLN A 23 -29.11 -22.20 -2.69
CA GLN A 23 -27.98 -21.59 -3.36
C GLN A 23 -27.70 -20.19 -2.84
N VAL A 24 -26.56 -19.64 -3.21
CA VAL A 24 -26.17 -18.24 -2.98
C VAL A 24 -25.67 -17.64 -4.28
N THR A 25 -25.75 -16.31 -4.37
CA THR A 25 -25.17 -15.55 -5.46
C THR A 25 -23.80 -15.04 -5.04
N VAL A 26 -22.77 -15.47 -5.75
CA VAL A 26 -21.38 -14.99 -5.62
C VAL A 26 -21.16 -13.89 -6.65
N ARG A 27 -20.68 -12.72 -6.20
CA ARG A 27 -20.49 -11.52 -7.01
C ARG A 27 -19.06 -11.04 -6.91
N ALA A 28 -18.52 -10.50 -8.01
CA ALA A 28 -17.23 -9.84 -8.05
C ALA A 28 -17.28 -8.60 -8.95
N ARG A 29 -16.33 -7.68 -8.74
CA ARG A 29 -16.14 -6.52 -9.61
C ARG A 29 -15.33 -6.87 -10.86
N VAL A 30 -14.49 -7.92 -10.78
CA VAL A 30 -13.62 -8.39 -11.85
C VAL A 30 -14.01 -9.82 -12.22
N LYS A 31 -14.20 -10.08 -13.52
CA LYS A 31 -14.57 -11.41 -14.04
C LYS A 31 -13.52 -12.48 -13.71
N ALA A 32 -12.24 -12.09 -13.75
CA ALA A 32 -11.13 -12.99 -13.47
C ALA A 32 -11.19 -13.57 -12.04
N ASP A 33 -11.71 -12.80 -11.06
CA ASP A 33 -11.86 -13.27 -9.68
C ASP A 33 -12.83 -14.48 -9.62
N LEU A 34 -13.99 -14.40 -10.28
CA LEU A 34 -14.94 -15.52 -10.32
C LEU A 34 -14.41 -16.71 -11.10
N LEU A 35 -13.65 -16.47 -12.18
CA LEU A 35 -13.00 -17.53 -12.94
C LEU A 35 -11.96 -18.26 -12.09
N ALA A 36 -11.14 -17.53 -11.35
CA ALA A 36 -10.14 -18.10 -10.43
C ALA A 36 -10.81 -18.91 -9.31
N LEU A 37 -11.86 -18.36 -8.68
CA LEU A 37 -12.60 -19.08 -7.65
C LEU A 37 -13.24 -20.37 -8.19
N LYS A 38 -13.85 -20.32 -9.39
CA LYS A 38 -14.46 -21.48 -10.03
C LYS A 38 -13.42 -22.57 -10.34
N ALA A 39 -12.27 -22.18 -10.88
CA ALA A 39 -11.23 -23.11 -11.27
C ALA A 39 -10.53 -23.78 -10.08
N GLN A 40 -10.32 -23.05 -8.98
CA GLN A 40 -9.46 -23.51 -7.88
C GLN A 40 -10.23 -24.09 -6.69
N ALA A 41 -11.44 -23.59 -6.40
CA ALA A 41 -12.15 -23.98 -5.18
C ALA A 41 -13.64 -24.30 -5.37
N LEU A 42 -14.31 -23.75 -6.39
CA LEU A 42 -15.77 -23.85 -6.54
C LEU A 42 -16.18 -24.28 -7.97
N PRO A 43 -15.83 -25.50 -8.41
CA PRO A 43 -16.17 -25.98 -9.76
C PRO A 43 -17.68 -26.07 -10.02
N GLU A 44 -18.50 -26.18 -8.98
CA GLU A 44 -19.96 -26.21 -9.07
C GLU A 44 -20.59 -24.82 -9.29
N MET A 45 -19.82 -23.78 -9.39
CA MET A 45 -20.30 -22.44 -9.74
C MET A 45 -20.93 -22.48 -11.14
N GLY A 46 -22.14 -21.95 -11.27
CA GLY A 46 -22.84 -21.80 -12.54
C GLY A 46 -22.13 -20.82 -13.49
N ASP A 47 -22.84 -20.45 -14.55
CA ASP A 47 -22.33 -19.50 -15.55
C ASP A 47 -22.14 -18.11 -14.94
N ILE A 48 -21.07 -17.44 -15.37
CA ILE A 48 -20.74 -16.08 -14.93
C ILE A 48 -21.43 -15.09 -15.88
N HIS A 49 -22.37 -14.35 -15.32
CA HIS A 49 -23.13 -13.33 -16.04
C HIS A 49 -22.58 -11.94 -15.77
N ALA A 50 -22.47 -11.14 -16.83
CA ALA A 50 -22.18 -9.71 -16.71
C ALA A 50 -23.47 -8.95 -16.37
N HIS A 51 -23.34 -7.92 -15.55
CA HIS A 51 -24.44 -7.03 -15.15
C HIS A 51 -23.95 -5.58 -15.14
N GLU A 52 -24.12 -4.90 -16.25
CA GLU A 52 -23.75 -3.50 -16.37
C GLU A 52 -24.60 -2.61 -15.45
N GLY A 53 -24.03 -1.50 -15.00
CA GLY A 53 -24.72 -0.52 -14.17
C GLY A 53 -24.93 -0.92 -12.70
N THR A 54 -24.22 -1.95 -12.21
CA THR A 54 -24.24 -2.34 -10.79
C THR A 54 -22.84 -2.32 -10.16
N ASP A 55 -22.78 -2.16 -8.85
CA ASP A 55 -21.55 -2.19 -8.04
C ASP A 55 -20.71 -3.48 -8.15
N TYR A 56 -21.35 -4.58 -8.60
CA TYR A 56 -20.69 -5.86 -8.92
C TYR A 56 -21.02 -6.26 -10.35
N ALA A 57 -20.09 -6.00 -11.26
CA ALA A 57 -20.30 -6.23 -12.68
C ALA A 57 -20.47 -7.71 -13.06
N TYR A 58 -20.00 -8.64 -12.22
CA TYR A 58 -20.05 -10.07 -12.51
C TYR A 58 -20.66 -10.85 -11.36
N ARG A 59 -21.45 -11.88 -11.70
CA ARG A 59 -22.16 -12.73 -10.74
C ARG A 59 -22.39 -14.13 -11.27
N ALA A 60 -22.42 -15.10 -10.37
CA ALA A 60 -22.81 -16.47 -10.62
C ALA A 60 -23.53 -17.03 -9.39
N THR A 61 -24.30 -18.09 -9.57
CA THR A 61 -24.93 -18.83 -8.46
C THR A 61 -24.15 -20.11 -8.20
N ALA A 62 -24.16 -20.55 -6.94
CA ALA A 62 -23.61 -21.85 -6.56
C ALA A 62 -24.41 -22.44 -5.38
N PRO A 63 -24.44 -23.79 -5.22
CA PRO A 63 -25.04 -24.41 -4.05
C PRO A 63 -24.36 -23.90 -2.76
N GLN A 64 -25.14 -23.53 -1.76
CA GLN A 64 -24.64 -22.93 -0.52
C GLN A 64 -23.57 -23.80 0.18
N HIS A 65 -23.79 -25.13 0.22
CA HIS A 65 -22.84 -26.05 0.85
C HIS A 65 -21.52 -26.17 0.06
N CYS A 66 -21.57 -26.03 -1.28
CA CYS A 66 -20.34 -26.01 -2.10
C CYS A 66 -19.53 -24.74 -1.84
N VAL A 67 -20.19 -23.59 -1.70
CA VAL A 67 -19.52 -22.33 -1.32
C VAL A 67 -18.89 -22.45 0.07
N ALA A 68 -19.61 -23.04 1.05
CA ALA A 68 -19.05 -23.26 2.39
C ALA A 68 -17.81 -24.17 2.34
N ARG A 69 -17.85 -25.26 1.58
CA ARG A 69 -16.69 -26.14 1.36
C ARG A 69 -15.52 -25.39 0.70
N ALA A 70 -15.81 -24.64 -0.37
CA ALA A 70 -14.80 -23.88 -1.09
C ALA A 70 -14.06 -22.88 -0.17
N LEU A 71 -14.81 -22.16 0.69
CA LEU A 71 -14.21 -21.26 1.66
C LEU A 71 -13.38 -21.99 2.71
N GLY A 72 -13.84 -23.16 3.16
CA GLY A 72 -13.07 -24.04 4.05
C GLY A 72 -11.74 -24.50 3.41
N SER A 73 -11.77 -24.93 2.14
CA SER A 73 -10.58 -25.31 1.40
C SER A 73 -9.58 -24.14 1.28
N LEU A 74 -10.07 -22.95 0.93
CA LEU A 74 -9.20 -21.75 0.83
C LEU A 74 -8.51 -21.42 2.17
N VAL A 75 -9.14 -21.70 3.29
CA VAL A 75 -8.50 -21.54 4.63
C VAL A 75 -7.45 -22.63 4.86
N MET A 76 -7.75 -23.87 4.50
CA MET A 76 -6.79 -24.99 4.66
C MET A 76 -5.55 -24.85 3.76
N ASP A 77 -5.68 -24.17 2.63
CA ASP A 77 -4.62 -23.95 1.66
C ASP A 77 -3.74 -22.72 2.00
N ILE A 78 -3.98 -22.04 3.14
CA ILE A 78 -3.15 -20.91 3.57
C ILE A 78 -1.75 -21.43 3.95
N THR A 79 -0.75 -21.03 3.15
CA THR A 79 0.68 -21.36 3.34
C THR A 79 1.54 -20.10 3.52
N TYR A 80 0.93 -18.92 3.61
CA TYR A 80 1.59 -17.63 3.74
C TYR A 80 1.35 -17.03 5.13
N ASP A 81 2.33 -16.28 5.61
CA ASP A 81 2.31 -15.54 6.89
C ASP A 81 1.75 -14.11 6.75
N ASN A 82 1.72 -13.58 5.53
CA ASN A 82 1.23 -12.23 5.25
C ASN A 82 0.36 -12.18 3.99
N PHE A 83 -0.92 -11.83 4.21
CA PHE A 83 -1.92 -11.76 3.14
C PHE A 83 -1.58 -10.75 2.03
N LYS A 84 -1.05 -9.56 2.39
CA LYS A 84 -0.70 -8.53 1.40
C LYS A 84 0.40 -9.03 0.46
N ASN A 85 1.41 -9.70 1.00
CA ASN A 85 2.51 -10.28 0.23
C ASN A 85 2.01 -11.36 -0.73
N GLU A 86 1.08 -12.19 -0.27
CA GLU A 86 0.49 -13.23 -1.10
C GLU A 86 -0.35 -12.64 -2.24
N VAL A 87 -1.13 -11.60 -1.99
CA VAL A 87 -1.88 -10.89 -3.04
C VAL A 87 -0.91 -10.24 -4.03
N PHE A 88 0.16 -9.60 -3.55
CA PHE A 88 1.19 -9.03 -4.42
C PHE A 88 1.79 -10.08 -5.36
N ARG A 89 2.17 -11.24 -4.81
CA ARG A 89 2.77 -12.35 -5.55
C ARG A 89 1.83 -12.96 -6.58
N THR A 90 0.54 -13.11 -6.25
CA THR A 90 -0.45 -13.84 -7.08
C THR A 90 -1.23 -12.95 -8.03
N GLN A 91 -1.48 -11.68 -7.66
CA GLN A 91 -2.37 -10.77 -8.38
C GLN A 91 -1.70 -9.44 -8.78
N GLY A 92 -0.43 -9.26 -8.39
CA GLY A 92 0.34 -8.09 -8.74
C GLY A 92 0.06 -6.88 -7.85
N HIS A 93 0.85 -5.83 -8.12
CA HIS A 93 0.94 -4.63 -7.27
C HIS A 93 -0.39 -3.87 -7.16
N ALA A 94 -1.06 -3.60 -8.27
CA ALA A 94 -2.28 -2.79 -8.29
C ALA A 94 -3.38 -3.38 -7.38
N ARG A 95 -3.54 -4.71 -7.37
CA ARG A 95 -4.50 -5.40 -6.50
C ARG A 95 -4.07 -5.32 -5.04
N ALA A 96 -2.80 -5.58 -4.74
CA ALA A 96 -2.27 -5.51 -3.38
C ALA A 96 -2.43 -4.11 -2.78
N HIS A 97 -2.22 -3.06 -3.59
CA HIS A 97 -2.44 -1.67 -3.21
C HIS A 97 -3.91 -1.42 -2.85
N THR A 98 -4.85 -1.77 -3.75
CA THR A 98 -6.30 -1.60 -3.50
C THR A 98 -6.75 -2.33 -2.22
N TYR A 99 -6.22 -3.53 -1.95
CA TYR A 99 -6.53 -4.25 -0.71
C TYR A 99 -5.90 -3.59 0.52
N GLY A 100 -4.73 -2.97 0.36
CA GLY A 100 -4.10 -2.13 1.38
C GLY A 100 -4.98 -0.95 1.80
N GLU A 101 -5.64 -0.29 0.85
CA GLU A 101 -6.59 0.80 1.12
C GLU A 101 -7.80 0.33 1.95
N VAL A 102 -8.36 -0.85 1.63
CA VAL A 102 -9.44 -1.45 2.42
C VAL A 102 -8.97 -1.75 3.84
N TRP A 103 -7.78 -2.34 4.00
CA TRP A 103 -7.18 -2.60 5.31
C TRP A 103 -7.03 -1.32 6.13
N ASN A 104 -6.53 -0.24 5.52
CA ASN A 104 -6.39 1.06 6.18
C ASN A 104 -7.74 1.67 6.56
N ALA A 105 -8.76 1.51 5.72
CA ALA A 105 -10.11 1.97 6.05
C ALA A 105 -10.65 1.23 7.30
N LEU A 106 -10.41 -0.09 7.39
CA LEU A 106 -10.84 -0.91 8.53
C LEU A 106 -9.97 -0.69 9.78
N TYR A 107 -8.71 -0.26 9.63
CA TYR A 107 -7.84 0.07 10.77
C TYR A 107 -8.45 1.14 11.69
N ARG A 108 -9.28 2.02 11.15
CA ARG A 108 -10.03 3.03 11.94
C ARG A 108 -10.96 2.41 12.98
N LEU A 109 -11.33 1.14 12.85
CA LEU A 109 -12.14 0.41 13.85
C LEU A 109 -11.34 0.08 15.11
N GLN A 110 -10.00 0.09 15.05
CA GLN A 110 -9.13 -0.13 16.21
C GLN A 110 -8.92 1.14 17.06
N THR A 111 -9.20 2.31 16.51
CA THR A 111 -9.13 3.55 17.25
C THR A 111 -10.42 3.68 18.08
N PRO A 112 -10.38 3.67 19.43
CA PRO A 112 -11.57 3.92 20.22
C PRO A 112 -12.14 5.28 19.79
N PRO A 113 -13.44 5.41 19.50
CA PRO A 113 -14.03 6.71 19.28
C PRO A 113 -13.81 7.52 20.57
N ALA A 114 -13.24 8.72 20.44
CA ALA A 114 -13.20 9.68 21.53
C ALA A 114 -14.62 9.71 22.13
N ALA A 115 -14.71 9.50 23.43
CA ALA A 115 -15.97 9.35 24.14
C ALA A 115 -16.92 10.51 23.80
N GLY A 116 -17.97 10.23 23.05
CA GLY A 116 -19.02 11.18 22.70
C GLY A 116 -19.29 11.29 21.19
N ARG A 117 -20.15 10.45 20.70
CA ARG A 117 -21.17 10.62 19.66
C ARG A 117 -21.42 9.32 18.89
N PHE A 118 -22.19 8.44 19.46
CA PHE A 118 -23.08 7.60 18.65
C PHE A 118 -24.23 8.50 18.20
N GLY A 119 -24.22 8.96 16.97
CA GLY A 119 -25.25 9.74 16.34
C GLY A 119 -25.38 9.35 14.88
N ALA A 120 -26.47 8.68 14.56
CA ALA A 120 -27.14 8.60 13.27
C ALA A 120 -26.31 8.07 12.08
N TYR A 121 -26.54 6.83 11.73
CA TYR A 121 -26.54 6.38 10.33
C TYR A 121 -27.62 7.19 9.59
N GLY A 122 -27.20 8.12 8.78
CA GLY A 122 -28.08 8.89 7.89
C GLY A 122 -27.49 10.24 7.55
N GLN A 123 -27.19 10.40 6.25
CA GLN A 123 -26.83 11.63 5.55
C GLN A 123 -25.40 12.19 5.80
N GLU A 124 -24.51 12.00 4.84
CA GLU A 124 -24.18 13.03 3.86
C GLU A 124 -23.32 12.44 2.73
N THR A 125 -23.99 12.18 1.64
CA THR A 125 -23.37 12.20 0.31
C THR A 125 -23.38 13.65 -0.13
N THR A 126 -22.26 14.33 -0.10
CA THR A 126 -21.97 15.43 -1.02
C THR A 126 -20.52 15.88 -0.91
N ALA A 127 -19.97 16.15 -2.08
CA ALA A 127 -18.74 16.92 -2.30
C ALA A 127 -17.41 16.16 -2.20
N TRP A 128 -17.15 15.31 -3.19
CA TRP A 128 -15.85 15.27 -3.79
C TRP A 128 -15.72 16.48 -4.73
N ALA A 129 -15.40 17.62 -4.18
CA ALA A 129 -14.98 18.81 -4.91
C ALA A 129 -13.79 19.44 -4.16
N GLY A 130 -12.64 19.31 -4.75
CA GLY A 130 -11.45 20.12 -4.66
C GLY A 130 -11.27 20.99 -3.42
N ALA A 131 -10.52 20.49 -2.42
CA ALA A 131 -9.65 21.29 -1.58
C ALA A 131 -8.71 20.32 -0.84
N GLY A 132 -7.43 20.40 -1.14
CA GLY A 132 -6.39 19.58 -0.54
C GLY A 132 -6.38 19.72 1.00
N HIS A 133 -6.97 18.76 1.67
CA HIS A 133 -6.65 18.54 3.08
C HIS A 133 -5.36 17.72 3.08
N ALA A 134 -4.24 18.41 3.30
CA ALA A 134 -2.97 17.76 3.59
C ALA A 134 -3.19 16.81 4.77
N ARG A 135 -3.31 15.52 4.50
CA ARG A 135 -3.28 14.49 5.54
C ARG A 135 -1.99 14.69 6.32
N ALA A 136 -2.05 14.70 7.62
CA ALA A 136 -0.84 14.77 8.44
C ALA A 136 0.05 13.55 8.12
N LEU A 137 1.37 13.78 8.07
CA LEU A 137 2.35 12.69 7.92
C LEU A 137 2.09 11.61 8.99
N PRO A 138 2.03 10.32 8.62
CA PRO A 138 1.74 9.24 9.56
C PRO A 138 2.72 9.24 10.75
N GLN A 139 2.23 8.93 11.94
CA GLN A 139 3.10 8.76 13.09
C GLN A 139 3.92 7.48 12.95
N ALA A 140 5.24 7.58 13.16
CA ALA A 140 6.20 6.50 13.01
C ALA A 140 7.37 6.65 13.98
N ASP A 141 8.20 5.60 14.13
CA ASP A 141 9.40 5.61 14.96
C ASP A 141 10.54 6.41 14.32
N ALA A 142 10.52 6.51 12.99
CA ALA A 142 11.51 7.22 12.18
C ALA A 142 10.84 7.94 11.01
N TYR A 143 11.51 8.94 10.46
CA TYR A 143 11.04 9.71 9.32
C TYR A 143 12.13 9.82 8.27
N GLY A 144 11.76 9.69 7.00
CA GLY A 144 12.70 9.73 5.88
C GLY A 144 12.21 10.57 4.72
N GLY A 145 13.09 10.78 3.75
CA GLY A 145 12.82 11.56 2.55
C GLY A 145 12.95 10.75 1.27
N LEU A 146 11.97 10.91 0.39
CA LEU A 146 12.00 10.47 -1.00
C LEU A 146 12.25 11.70 -1.85
N VAL A 147 13.52 12.01 -2.08
CA VAL A 147 13.90 13.21 -2.82
C VAL A 147 13.85 12.92 -4.30
N LEU A 148 13.13 13.75 -5.04
CA LEU A 148 12.99 13.69 -6.49
C LEU A 148 13.78 14.82 -7.13
N ASP A 149 14.50 14.52 -8.20
CA ASP A 149 15.11 15.52 -9.05
C ASP A 149 14.16 15.98 -10.18
N GLY A 150 14.59 16.94 -10.99
CA GLY A 150 13.83 17.46 -12.14
C GLY A 150 13.53 16.44 -13.26
N GLN A 151 14.07 15.22 -13.17
CA GLN A 151 13.81 14.10 -14.09
C GLN A 151 12.97 12.99 -13.42
N GLN A 152 12.39 13.27 -12.27
CA GLN A 152 11.62 12.31 -11.45
C GLN A 152 12.44 11.08 -10.99
N ARG A 153 13.77 11.19 -10.93
CA ARG A 153 14.60 10.16 -10.33
C ARG A 153 14.61 10.33 -8.82
N VAL A 154 14.56 9.21 -8.11
CA VAL A 154 14.60 9.20 -6.64
C VAL A 154 16.03 9.03 -6.14
N LEU A 155 16.35 9.73 -5.05
CA LEU A 155 17.64 9.65 -4.38
C LEU A 155 17.71 8.41 -3.48
N LEU A 156 18.72 7.60 -3.69
CA LEU A 156 19.11 6.50 -2.81
C LEU A 156 20.47 6.78 -2.19
N ARG A 157 20.71 6.17 -1.02
CA ARG A 157 22.03 6.14 -0.37
C ARG A 157 22.52 4.71 -0.19
N GLU A 158 23.84 4.52 -0.24
CA GLU A 158 24.53 3.31 0.13
C GLU A 158 25.06 3.45 1.57
N PRO A 159 24.52 2.72 2.57
CA PRO A 159 25.05 2.79 3.94
C PRO A 159 26.49 2.30 4.03
N ALA A 160 27.31 2.97 4.81
CA ALA A 160 28.71 2.59 5.03
C ALA A 160 28.81 1.15 5.56
N GLY A 161 29.63 0.34 4.89
CA GLY A 161 29.81 -1.07 5.22
C GLY A 161 28.54 -1.93 5.10
N HIS A 162 27.54 -1.49 4.33
CA HIS A 162 26.24 -2.14 4.20
C HIS A 162 25.58 -2.43 5.56
N PHE A 163 25.63 -1.44 6.45
CA PHE A 163 25.13 -1.57 7.82
C PHE A 163 23.72 -2.16 7.87
N GLY A 164 23.51 -3.14 8.76
CA GLY A 164 22.23 -3.82 8.90
C GLY A 164 21.79 -4.63 7.67
N GLY A 165 22.69 -4.90 6.72
CA GLY A 165 22.41 -5.65 5.49
C GLY A 165 21.75 -4.82 4.37
N TYR A 166 21.69 -3.48 4.53
CA TYR A 166 21.21 -2.59 3.49
C TYR A 166 22.32 -2.29 2.46
N VAL A 167 22.08 -2.56 1.19
CA VAL A 167 22.95 -2.18 0.08
C VAL A 167 22.57 -0.79 -0.42
N TRP A 168 21.30 -0.60 -0.75
CA TRP A 168 20.72 0.70 -1.09
C TRP A 168 19.42 0.90 -0.30
N THR A 169 19.18 2.13 0.16
CA THR A 169 18.00 2.51 0.95
C THR A 169 17.75 4.01 0.85
N PHE A 170 16.71 4.51 1.53
CA PHE A 170 16.42 5.92 1.66
C PHE A 170 17.04 6.51 2.93
N ALA A 171 17.36 7.81 2.91
CA ALA A 171 17.73 8.55 4.10
C ALA A 171 16.58 8.61 5.10
N LYS A 172 16.84 8.30 6.37
CA LYS A 172 15.84 8.24 7.41
C LYS A 172 16.45 8.09 8.80
N GLY A 173 15.79 8.65 9.79
CA GLY A 173 16.17 8.45 11.19
C GLY A 173 15.10 8.91 12.17
N ARG A 174 15.44 8.82 13.44
CA ARG A 174 14.53 9.17 14.55
C ARG A 174 14.47 10.68 14.74
N PRO A 175 13.29 11.24 15.10
CA PRO A 175 13.20 12.65 15.40
C PRO A 175 13.99 12.98 16.70
N ASN A 176 14.64 14.14 16.72
CA ASN A 176 15.21 14.71 17.92
C ASN A 176 14.11 15.28 18.83
N PRO A 177 14.36 15.45 20.14
CA PRO A 177 13.39 16.08 21.04
C PRO A 177 12.94 17.46 20.54
N GLY A 178 11.63 17.62 20.35
CA GLY A 178 11.02 18.86 19.85
C GLY A 178 11.00 19.02 18.34
N GLU A 179 11.55 18.09 17.60
CA GLU A 179 11.56 18.08 16.14
C GLU A 179 10.23 17.56 15.57
N THR A 180 9.68 18.25 14.59
CA THR A 180 8.52 17.75 13.88
C THR A 180 8.93 16.61 12.92
N PRO A 181 7.99 15.71 12.53
CA PRO A 181 8.24 14.65 11.56
C PRO A 181 8.91 15.13 10.26
N ALA A 182 8.43 16.24 9.69
CA ALA A 182 8.99 16.78 8.46
C ALA A 182 10.39 17.37 8.66
N GLN A 183 10.66 17.99 9.82
CA GLN A 183 12.02 18.49 10.16
C GLN A 183 13.00 17.34 10.31
N ALA A 184 12.60 16.25 10.99
CA ALA A 184 13.42 15.05 11.10
C ALA A 184 13.77 14.47 9.71
N ALA A 185 12.78 14.32 8.84
CA ALA A 185 13.00 13.80 7.50
C ALA A 185 13.96 14.70 6.66
N LEU A 186 13.82 16.03 6.74
CA LEU A 186 14.71 16.98 6.05
C LEU A 186 16.13 16.94 6.60
N ARG A 187 16.28 16.88 7.92
CA ARG A 187 17.60 16.78 8.58
C ARG A 187 18.30 15.48 8.16
N GLU A 188 17.64 14.34 8.25
CA GLU A 188 18.22 13.05 7.89
C GLU A 188 18.65 12.99 6.42
N VAL A 189 17.84 13.57 5.51
CA VAL A 189 18.25 13.68 4.10
C VAL A 189 19.52 14.50 3.96
N ALA A 190 19.59 15.66 4.62
CA ALA A 190 20.77 16.52 4.53
C ALA A 190 22.02 15.88 5.19
N GLU A 191 21.88 15.26 6.37
CA GLU A 191 22.99 14.62 7.10
C GLU A 191 23.51 13.40 6.36
N GLU A 192 22.60 12.50 5.91
CA GLU A 192 23.00 11.24 5.29
C GLU A 192 23.35 11.35 3.80
N THR A 193 22.90 12.38 3.09
CA THR A 193 23.11 12.49 1.63
C THR A 193 23.75 13.80 1.16
N GLY A 194 23.82 14.80 2.00
CA GLY A 194 24.26 16.15 1.62
C GLY A 194 23.30 16.88 0.70
N VAL A 195 22.13 16.33 0.38
CA VAL A 195 21.14 16.94 -0.49
C VAL A 195 20.16 17.76 0.34
N HIS A 196 19.94 19.02 -0.03
CA HIS A 196 18.92 19.86 0.56
C HIS A 196 17.64 19.79 -0.28
N ALA A 197 16.52 19.60 0.36
CA ALA A 197 15.25 19.38 -0.30
C ALA A 197 14.11 20.20 0.32
N THR A 198 13.01 20.35 -0.39
CA THR A 198 11.74 20.90 0.12
C THR A 198 10.67 19.83 0.14
N VAL A 199 9.88 19.77 1.22
CA VAL A 199 8.76 18.82 1.30
C VAL A 199 7.63 19.31 0.40
N VAL A 200 7.16 18.42 -0.50
CA VAL A 200 6.04 18.69 -1.41
C VAL A 200 4.83 17.78 -1.13
N GLY A 201 5.01 16.76 -0.32
CA GLY A 201 3.96 15.83 0.08
C GLY A 201 4.50 14.74 0.99
N HIS A 202 3.72 13.71 1.18
CA HIS A 202 4.17 12.53 1.92
C HIS A 202 3.40 11.29 1.45
N LEU A 203 3.99 10.12 1.66
CA LEU A 203 3.27 8.87 1.47
C LEU A 203 2.26 8.63 2.60
N PRO A 204 1.18 7.90 2.32
CA PRO A 204 0.05 7.80 3.24
C PRO A 204 0.28 6.83 4.42
N TYR A 205 1.40 6.10 4.47
CA TYR A 205 1.60 5.02 5.43
C TYR A 205 2.87 5.18 6.25
N ALA A 206 2.90 4.53 7.42
CA ALA A 206 4.11 4.17 8.13
C ALA A 206 4.49 2.73 7.74
N TYR A 207 5.69 2.55 7.23
CA TYR A 207 6.19 1.29 6.67
C TYR A 207 7.00 0.52 7.68
N ALA A 208 6.66 -0.76 7.92
CA ALA A 208 7.37 -1.60 8.86
C ALA A 208 8.74 -2.03 8.31
N GLY A 209 9.79 -1.80 9.08
CA GLY A 209 11.14 -2.29 8.84
C GLY A 209 11.54 -3.34 9.89
N SER A 210 12.84 -3.65 9.97
CA SER A 210 13.36 -4.64 10.94
C SER A 210 13.35 -4.15 12.40
N THR A 211 13.40 -2.83 12.63
CA THR A 211 13.58 -2.23 13.96
C THR A 211 12.47 -1.24 14.36
N GLY A 212 11.43 -1.11 13.56
CA GLY A 212 10.34 -0.17 13.79
C GLY A 212 9.68 0.26 12.49
N THR A 213 8.86 1.31 12.58
CA THR A 213 8.14 1.90 11.46
C THR A 213 8.80 3.17 10.95
N THR A 214 8.69 3.44 9.65
CA THR A 214 9.19 4.69 9.03
C THR A 214 8.10 5.31 8.18
N ALA A 215 7.87 6.62 8.33
CA ALA A 215 7.03 7.40 7.42
C ALA A 215 7.92 8.27 6.51
N PHE A 216 7.46 8.50 5.27
CA PHE A 216 8.27 9.20 4.27
C PHE A 216 7.58 10.46 3.74
N CYS A 217 8.34 11.56 3.74
CA CYS A 217 8.03 12.77 2.99
C CYS A 217 8.47 12.60 1.53
N VAL A 218 7.65 13.09 0.61
CA VAL A 218 8.06 13.31 -0.79
C VAL A 218 8.63 14.72 -0.87
N MET A 219 9.79 14.83 -1.47
CA MET A 219 10.60 16.06 -1.47
C MET A 219 11.13 16.37 -2.87
N HIS A 220 11.34 17.65 -3.16
CA HIS A 220 12.07 18.09 -4.34
C HIS A 220 13.49 18.54 -3.97
N ASP A 221 14.44 18.16 -4.78
CA ASP A 221 15.82 18.65 -4.72
C ASP A 221 15.88 20.16 -4.96
N THR A 222 16.52 20.89 -4.05
CA THR A 222 16.73 22.34 -4.21
C THR A 222 17.96 22.69 -5.03
N GLY A 223 18.77 21.70 -5.42
CA GLY A 223 20.07 21.89 -6.03
C GLY A 223 21.19 22.27 -5.04
N GLN A 224 20.87 22.59 -3.79
CA GLN A 224 21.86 22.87 -2.76
C GLN A 224 22.50 21.58 -2.24
N ARG A 225 23.79 21.64 -1.94
CA ARG A 225 24.57 20.50 -1.44
C ARG A 225 25.42 20.90 -0.23
N SER A 226 25.57 19.94 0.68
CA SER A 226 26.50 20.01 1.81
C SER A 226 27.36 18.73 1.88
N ALA A 227 28.36 18.71 2.71
CA ALA A 227 28.97 17.44 3.09
C ALA A 227 27.97 16.59 3.87
N TRP A 228 27.96 15.28 3.61
CA TRP A 228 27.18 14.34 4.42
C TRP A 228 28.09 13.67 5.47
N ASP A 229 27.47 13.03 6.42
CA ASP A 229 28.16 12.32 7.49
C ASP A 229 28.89 11.05 6.98
N GLY A 230 29.63 10.38 7.84
CA GLY A 230 30.36 9.15 7.49
C GLY A 230 29.49 7.90 7.40
N GLU A 231 28.16 7.99 7.55
CA GLU A 231 27.23 6.87 7.51
C GLU A 231 26.85 6.45 6.09
N THR A 232 27.19 7.26 5.09
CA THR A 232 26.89 7.02 3.67
C THR A 232 28.17 6.91 2.86
N THR A 233 28.33 5.82 2.11
CA THR A 233 29.46 5.63 1.17
C THR A 233 29.20 6.32 -0.16
N ALA A 234 27.99 6.23 -0.69
CA ALA A 234 27.60 6.79 -1.97
C ALA A 234 26.13 7.17 -2.01
N ILE A 235 25.80 8.11 -2.89
CA ILE A 235 24.40 8.46 -3.24
C ILE A 235 24.17 8.19 -4.72
N ARG A 236 22.94 7.91 -5.09
CA ARG A 236 22.57 7.64 -6.49
C ARG A 236 21.16 8.13 -6.79
N TRP A 237 21.02 8.86 -7.89
CA TRP A 237 19.75 9.18 -8.50
C TRP A 237 19.35 8.05 -9.44
N ALA A 238 18.16 7.48 -9.25
CA ALA A 238 17.67 6.32 -9.98
C ALA A 238 16.24 6.53 -10.42
N SER A 239 15.86 6.05 -11.61
CA SER A 239 14.46 5.87 -11.95
C SER A 239 13.80 4.90 -10.96
N ILE A 240 12.46 4.89 -10.87
CA ILE A 240 11.76 3.95 -9.97
C ILE A 240 12.18 2.51 -10.25
N GLN A 241 12.26 2.10 -11.52
CA GLN A 241 12.66 0.76 -11.90
C GLN A 241 14.11 0.43 -11.48
N GLU A 242 15.06 1.34 -11.71
CA GLU A 242 16.45 1.15 -11.26
C GLU A 242 16.56 1.13 -9.72
N ALA A 243 15.74 1.94 -9.04
CA ALA A 243 15.69 1.95 -7.58
C ALA A 243 15.18 0.63 -7.01
N GLU A 244 14.17 0.01 -7.64
CA GLU A 244 13.69 -1.33 -7.27
C GLU A 244 14.79 -2.40 -7.39
N GLU A 245 15.58 -2.36 -8.47
CA GLU A 245 16.71 -3.27 -8.68
C GLU A 245 17.81 -3.06 -7.63
N LEU A 246 18.11 -1.81 -7.28
CA LEU A 246 19.14 -1.46 -6.29
C LEU A 246 18.72 -1.86 -4.87
N VAL A 247 17.51 -1.49 -4.46
CA VAL A 247 16.92 -1.86 -3.18
C VAL A 247 16.76 -3.38 -3.06
N GLY A 248 16.46 -4.05 -4.17
CA GLY A 248 16.37 -5.51 -4.27
C GLY A 248 17.64 -6.25 -3.83
N GLN A 249 18.82 -5.60 -3.86
CA GLN A 249 20.10 -6.16 -3.41
C GLN A 249 20.25 -6.19 -1.87
N THR A 250 19.39 -5.46 -1.14
CA THR A 250 19.38 -5.46 0.32
C THR A 250 19.11 -6.86 0.86
N THR A 251 19.99 -7.35 1.75
CA THR A 251 19.96 -8.74 2.24
C THR A 251 18.99 -8.94 3.39
N VAL A 252 18.65 -7.88 4.16
CA VAL A 252 17.66 -7.95 5.25
C VAL A 252 16.23 -7.93 4.69
N PRO A 253 15.45 -9.01 4.83
CA PRO A 253 14.17 -9.14 4.12
C PRO A 253 13.15 -8.04 4.47
N ALA A 254 12.99 -7.71 5.76
CA ALA A 254 12.04 -6.70 6.20
C ALA A 254 12.38 -5.29 5.68
N GLY A 255 13.67 -4.95 5.65
CA GLY A 255 14.15 -3.66 5.09
C GLY A 255 13.95 -3.59 3.59
N ARG A 256 14.31 -4.64 2.87
CA ARG A 256 14.10 -4.74 1.42
C ARG A 256 12.62 -4.62 1.07
N GLN A 257 11.75 -5.35 1.76
CA GLN A 257 10.32 -5.31 1.52
C GLN A 257 9.73 -3.92 1.79
N ARG A 258 10.14 -3.27 2.89
CA ARG A 258 9.74 -1.90 3.21
C ARG A 258 10.09 -0.95 2.06
N ASP A 259 11.34 -0.96 1.60
CA ASP A 259 11.81 0.01 0.61
C ASP A 259 11.20 -0.25 -0.79
N LEU A 260 10.94 -1.51 -1.15
CA LEU A 260 10.18 -1.85 -2.35
C LEU A 260 8.73 -1.36 -2.28
N GLN A 261 8.06 -1.49 -1.12
CA GLN A 261 6.71 -0.97 -0.93
C GLN A 261 6.69 0.56 -1.02
N VAL A 262 7.68 1.22 -0.45
CA VAL A 262 7.84 2.69 -0.52
C VAL A 262 7.99 3.16 -1.97
N LEU A 263 8.79 2.48 -2.80
CA LEU A 263 8.94 2.80 -4.23
C LEU A 263 7.63 2.61 -5.00
N ALA A 264 6.92 1.56 -4.71
CA ALA A 264 5.64 1.29 -5.31
C ALA A 264 4.59 2.38 -5.00
N ASP A 265 4.50 2.78 -3.73
CA ASP A 265 3.58 3.84 -3.31
C ASP A 265 4.04 5.23 -3.81
N LEU A 266 5.35 5.47 -3.96
CA LEU A 266 5.88 6.65 -4.62
C LEU A 266 5.46 6.70 -6.10
N GLY A 267 5.53 5.58 -6.82
CA GLY A 267 5.07 5.49 -8.19
C GLY A 267 3.59 5.86 -8.35
N CYS A 268 2.72 5.38 -7.45
CA CYS A 268 1.31 5.77 -7.41
C CYS A 268 1.13 7.26 -7.08
N TRP A 269 1.88 7.75 -6.08
CA TRP A 269 1.83 9.15 -5.69
C TRP A 269 2.19 10.10 -6.85
N LEU A 270 3.21 9.76 -7.65
CA LEU A 270 3.62 10.54 -8.82
C LEU A 270 2.54 10.56 -9.92
N GLN A 271 1.80 9.47 -10.11
CA GLN A 271 0.67 9.44 -11.06
C GLN A 271 -0.46 10.38 -10.63
N ASP A 272 -0.71 10.50 -9.33
CA ASP A 272 -1.74 11.39 -8.78
C ASP A 272 -1.30 12.86 -8.73
N HIS A 273 0.01 13.15 -8.92
CA HIS A 273 0.60 14.50 -8.84
C HIS A 273 1.47 14.80 -10.07
N PRO A 274 0.91 14.78 -11.30
CA PRO A 274 1.70 14.95 -12.54
C PRO A 274 2.41 16.32 -12.62
N ASP A 275 1.83 17.35 -12.00
CA ASP A 275 2.37 18.72 -12.03
C ASP A 275 3.63 18.91 -11.17
N LEU A 276 3.94 17.98 -10.29
CA LEU A 276 5.13 18.04 -9.44
C LEU A 276 6.37 17.38 -10.08
N GLY A 277 6.24 16.90 -11.32
CA GLY A 277 7.30 16.25 -12.09
C GLY A 277 7.99 17.10 -13.14
N GLY A 278 7.70 18.39 -13.24
CA GLY A 278 8.23 19.28 -14.27
C GLY A 278 8.47 20.69 -13.73
N ALA A 279 9.59 20.95 -13.13
CA ALA A 279 10.13 22.29 -12.94
C ALA A 279 11.59 22.29 -13.33
#